data_e81119498c0f4417d355c4bd3a9f457e
#
_entry.id   e81119498c0f4417d355c4bd3a9f457e
#
_cell.length_a   1.000
_cell.length_b   1.000
_cell.length_c   1.000
_cell.angle_alpha   90.00
_cell.angle_beta   90.00
_cell.angle_gamma   90.00
#
_symmetry.space_group_name_H-M   'P 1'
#
loop_
_entity.id
_entity.type
_entity.pdbx_description
1 polymer ?
#
loop_
_entity_poly.entity_id
_entity_poly.type
_entity_poly.pdbx_seq_one_letter_code
_entity_poly.pdbx_strand_id
1 'polypeptide(L)'
;MNDLKNKNIVVTGASGGIGNSIVQKFSESGANILASGTKVEKLDELKSKFNNIKILKFDISQSDKIEEFIEYASKELGGLDCIVNNAGITQDNLAIRMSIEEWKKVIDINLTSTFLMSKFAIKKMLKNKKGKIVNITSVVGHTGNLGQANYTASKAGIIAMSKSLAIEYAKKNINVNCISPGFIKTAMTDKIDEKFKEVIISKIPSARLGEPEDIANAVLFLASSQSDYINGETLHVNGGMYMA
;
A
#
# COMPACT_ATOMS: atom_id res chain seq x y z
N MET A 1 1.91 20.31 -7.74
CA MET A 1 1.58 19.55 -6.52
C MET A 1 2.58 19.82 -5.40
N ASN A 2 2.71 21.08 -4.99
CA ASN A 2 3.74 21.47 -3.98
C ASN A 2 3.31 21.27 -2.51
N ASP A 3 2.14 20.73 -2.25
CA ASP A 3 1.60 20.57 -0.90
C ASP A 3 2.15 19.35 -0.13
N LEU A 4 2.92 18.49 -0.80
CA LEU A 4 3.64 17.38 -0.17
C LEU A 4 5.08 17.74 0.24
N LYS A 5 5.56 18.91 -0.13
CA LYS A 5 6.88 19.39 0.28
C LYS A 5 6.99 19.40 1.82
N ASN A 6 8.06 18.81 2.32
CA ASN A 6 8.34 18.64 3.75
C ASN A 6 7.31 17.78 4.53
N LYS A 7 6.41 17.06 3.86
CA LYS A 7 5.54 16.09 4.52
C LYS A 7 6.30 14.83 4.90
N ASN A 8 6.03 14.32 6.07
CA ASN A 8 6.67 13.15 6.66
C ASN A 8 5.87 11.90 6.31
N ILE A 9 6.42 11.04 5.44
CA ILE A 9 5.71 9.93 4.83
C ILE A 9 6.44 8.61 5.09
N VAL A 10 5.71 7.60 5.53
CA VAL A 10 6.19 6.22 5.63
C VAL A 10 5.62 5.40 4.47
N VAL A 11 6.47 4.63 3.79
CA VAL A 11 6.06 3.70 2.73
C VAL A 11 6.57 2.32 3.06
N THR A 12 5.66 1.35 3.24
CA THR A 12 6.00 -0.05 3.45
C THR A 12 6.09 -0.80 2.12
N GLY A 13 6.90 -1.85 2.03
CA GLY A 13 7.10 -2.59 0.79
C GLY A 13 7.78 -1.76 -0.32
N ALA A 14 8.57 -0.77 0.06
CA ALA A 14 9.25 0.16 -0.85
C ALA A 14 10.26 -0.51 -1.80
N SER A 15 10.72 -1.71 -1.47
CA SER A 15 11.62 -2.50 -2.31
C SER A 15 10.92 -3.21 -3.49
N GLY A 16 9.59 -3.18 -3.57
CA GLY A 16 8.79 -3.74 -4.68
C GLY A 16 8.54 -2.71 -5.79
N GLY A 17 8.07 -3.14 -6.97
CA GLY A 17 7.86 -2.26 -8.12
C GLY A 17 6.92 -1.08 -7.83
N ILE A 18 5.73 -1.36 -7.28
CA ILE A 18 4.77 -0.31 -6.91
C ILE A 18 5.34 0.59 -5.81
N GLY A 19 5.90 -0.01 -4.74
CA GLY A 19 6.46 0.75 -3.62
C GLY A 19 7.62 1.65 -4.03
N ASN A 20 8.47 1.17 -4.95
CA ASN A 20 9.58 1.95 -5.51
C ASN A 20 9.07 3.19 -6.25
N SER A 21 8.07 3.01 -7.14
CA SER A 21 7.46 4.11 -7.89
C SER A 21 6.76 5.13 -6.98
N ILE A 22 6.10 4.66 -5.89
CA ILE A 22 5.50 5.53 -4.88
C ILE A 22 6.57 6.39 -4.19
N VAL A 23 7.67 5.77 -3.75
CA VAL A 23 8.77 6.49 -3.10
C VAL A 23 9.39 7.53 -4.05
N GLN A 24 9.60 7.18 -5.32
CA GLN A 24 10.10 8.10 -6.32
C GLN A 24 9.19 9.33 -6.45
N LYS A 25 7.89 9.15 -6.65
CA LYS A 25 6.93 10.27 -6.82
C LYS A 25 6.86 11.18 -5.60
N PHE A 26 6.89 10.61 -4.39
CA PHE A 26 6.96 11.41 -3.17
C PHE A 26 8.27 12.18 -3.04
N SER A 27 9.39 11.55 -3.41
CA SER A 27 10.70 12.21 -3.40
C SER A 27 10.74 13.40 -4.36
N GLU A 28 10.25 13.23 -5.59
CA GLU A 28 10.13 14.29 -6.59
C GLU A 28 9.21 15.44 -6.12
N SER A 29 8.24 15.14 -5.24
CA SER A 29 7.35 16.13 -4.63
C SER A 29 7.95 16.84 -3.42
N GLY A 30 9.18 16.51 -3.03
CA GLY A 30 9.89 17.12 -1.91
C GLY A 30 9.45 16.64 -0.52
N ALA A 31 8.81 15.49 -0.41
CA ALA A 31 8.45 14.88 0.87
C ALA A 31 9.68 14.29 1.58
N ASN A 32 9.63 14.22 2.91
CA ASN A 32 10.58 13.46 3.73
C ASN A 32 10.05 12.02 3.83
N ILE A 33 10.83 11.03 3.42
CA ILE A 33 10.34 9.67 3.28
C ILE A 33 11.14 8.72 4.17
N LEU A 34 10.44 7.83 4.89
CA LEU A 34 11.01 6.60 5.42
C LEU A 34 10.47 5.43 4.58
N ALA A 35 11.36 4.88 3.76
CA ALA A 35 11.10 3.75 2.89
C ALA A 35 11.49 2.44 3.60
N SER A 36 10.54 1.50 3.71
CA SER A 36 10.74 0.27 4.46
C SER A 36 10.44 -0.97 3.60
N GLY A 37 11.20 -2.03 3.85
CA GLY A 37 11.05 -3.32 3.17
C GLY A 37 12.05 -4.34 3.69
N THR A 38 12.03 -5.55 3.13
CA THR A 38 12.90 -6.66 3.55
C THR A 38 14.20 -6.77 2.73
N LYS A 39 14.22 -6.22 1.49
CA LYS A 39 15.36 -6.30 0.57
C LYS A 39 16.23 -5.06 0.70
N VAL A 40 17.29 -5.16 1.47
CA VAL A 40 18.18 -4.02 1.80
C VAL A 40 18.81 -3.43 0.55
N GLU A 41 19.30 -4.26 -0.36
CA GLU A 41 19.96 -3.83 -1.60
C GLU A 41 19.04 -2.91 -2.43
N LYS A 42 17.74 -3.24 -2.49
CA LYS A 42 16.75 -2.41 -3.19
C LYS A 42 16.43 -1.11 -2.47
N LEU A 43 16.49 -1.09 -1.15
CA LEU A 43 16.36 0.13 -0.36
C LEU A 43 17.58 1.04 -0.52
N ASP A 44 18.79 0.45 -0.58
CA ASP A 44 20.03 1.20 -0.82
C ASP A 44 20.05 1.81 -2.24
N GLU A 45 19.57 1.07 -3.26
CA GLU A 45 19.37 1.62 -4.61
C GLU A 45 18.42 2.83 -4.62
N LEU A 46 17.34 2.81 -3.83
CA LEU A 46 16.44 3.97 -3.68
C LEU A 46 17.15 5.13 -3.00
N LYS A 47 17.85 4.87 -1.89
CA LYS A 47 18.56 5.89 -1.13
C LYS A 47 19.66 6.57 -1.95
N SER A 48 20.32 5.82 -2.85
CA SER A 48 21.36 6.39 -3.71
C SER A 48 20.84 7.37 -4.76
N LYS A 49 19.56 7.24 -5.14
CA LYS A 49 18.92 8.08 -6.16
C LYS A 49 18.32 9.38 -5.59
N PHE A 50 17.97 9.40 -4.30
CA PHE A 50 17.22 10.50 -3.70
C PHE A 50 17.73 10.85 -2.31
N ASN A 51 18.06 12.14 -2.10
CA ASN A 51 18.65 12.61 -0.84
C ASN A 51 17.66 12.78 0.32
N ASN A 52 16.36 12.83 0.02
CA ASN A 52 15.28 13.05 1.00
C ASN A 52 14.64 11.74 1.50
N ILE A 53 15.34 10.61 1.31
CA ILE A 53 14.87 9.28 1.71
C ILE A 53 15.73 8.73 2.84
N LYS A 54 15.07 8.32 3.92
CA LYS A 54 15.61 7.41 4.92
C LYS A 54 15.12 5.99 4.62
N ILE A 55 15.94 5.00 4.89
CA ILE A 55 15.60 3.60 4.69
C ILE A 55 15.62 2.86 6.02
N LEU A 56 14.73 1.88 6.16
CA LEU A 56 14.72 0.97 7.31
C LEU A 56 14.33 -0.43 6.86
N LYS A 57 15.23 -1.40 7.08
CA LYS A 57 14.87 -2.80 6.94
C LYS A 57 13.85 -3.17 8.00
N PHE A 58 12.65 -3.57 7.57
CA PHE A 58 11.61 -4.04 8.47
C PHE A 58 10.74 -5.09 7.79
N ASP A 59 10.48 -6.17 8.50
CA ASP A 59 9.55 -7.21 8.08
C ASP A 59 8.23 -7.04 8.82
N ILE A 60 7.17 -6.69 8.07
CA ILE A 60 5.84 -6.45 8.63
C ILE A 60 5.19 -7.69 9.25
N SER A 61 5.73 -8.89 9.03
CA SER A 61 5.28 -10.11 9.71
C SER A 61 5.58 -10.11 11.22
N GLN A 62 6.52 -9.25 11.68
CA GLN A 62 6.84 -9.05 13.09
C GLN A 62 5.83 -8.10 13.73
N SER A 63 4.60 -8.58 13.91
CA SER A 63 3.47 -7.78 14.38
C SER A 63 3.70 -7.12 15.75
N ASP A 64 4.44 -7.76 16.62
CA ASP A 64 4.87 -7.28 17.95
C ASP A 64 5.81 -6.07 17.88
N LYS A 65 6.52 -5.87 16.77
CA LYS A 65 7.47 -4.76 16.56
C LYS A 65 6.91 -3.59 15.76
N ILE A 66 5.66 -3.67 15.31
CA ILE A 66 5.07 -2.61 14.47
C ILE A 66 4.93 -1.29 15.24
N GLU A 67 4.58 -1.32 16.53
CA GLU A 67 4.51 -0.08 17.33
C GLU A 67 5.87 0.60 17.41
N GLU A 68 6.92 -0.15 17.72
CA GLU A 68 8.29 0.35 17.77
C GLU A 68 8.75 0.92 16.42
N PHE A 69 8.43 0.21 15.33
CA PHE A 69 8.71 0.68 13.97
C PHE A 69 8.08 2.06 13.68
N ILE A 70 6.79 2.24 13.99
CA ILE A 70 6.09 3.52 13.77
C ILE A 70 6.63 4.61 14.69
N GLU A 71 7.01 4.28 15.93
CA GLU A 71 7.65 5.22 16.85
C GLU A 71 8.98 5.72 16.32
N TYR A 72 9.83 4.80 15.90
CA TYR A 72 11.11 5.11 15.28
C TYR A 72 10.91 5.98 14.02
N ALA A 73 10.03 5.57 13.10
CA ALA A 73 9.78 6.30 11.86
C ALA A 73 9.30 7.73 12.13
N SER A 74 8.37 7.90 13.04
CA SER A 74 7.85 9.23 13.42
C SER A 74 8.93 10.10 14.05
N LYS A 75 9.81 9.54 14.88
CA LYS A 75 10.94 10.28 15.49
C LYS A 75 11.96 10.70 14.42
N GLU A 76 12.34 9.78 13.56
CA GLU A 76 13.33 10.02 12.49
C GLU A 76 12.88 11.07 11.47
N LEU A 77 11.58 11.15 11.19
CA LEU A 77 11.02 12.13 10.27
C LEU A 77 10.63 13.46 10.95
N GLY A 78 10.57 13.49 12.28
CA GLY A 78 10.07 14.66 13.03
C GLY A 78 8.54 14.76 13.06
N GLY A 79 7.82 13.66 12.81
CA GLY A 79 6.37 13.55 12.78
C GLY A 79 5.90 12.52 11.77
N LEU A 80 4.58 12.39 11.59
CA LEU A 80 3.99 11.49 10.61
C LEU A 80 2.73 12.15 10.00
N ASP A 81 2.83 12.54 8.74
CA ASP A 81 1.70 13.12 7.97
C ASP A 81 0.96 12.07 7.15
N CYS A 82 1.69 11.08 6.59
CA CYS A 82 1.08 10.05 5.77
C CYS A 82 1.77 8.69 5.97
N ILE A 83 0.98 7.62 5.90
CA ILE A 83 1.50 6.25 5.74
C ILE A 83 0.87 5.58 4.53
N VAL A 84 1.71 4.91 3.74
CA VAL A 84 1.27 4.06 2.63
C VAL A 84 1.56 2.61 3.00
N ASN A 85 0.50 1.86 3.29
CA ASN A 85 0.56 0.43 3.54
C ASN A 85 0.52 -0.32 2.21
N ASN A 86 1.70 -0.53 1.62
CA ASN A 86 1.85 -1.20 0.32
C ASN A 86 2.44 -2.61 0.44
N ALA A 87 3.11 -2.94 1.54
CA ALA A 87 3.66 -4.27 1.73
C ALA A 87 2.57 -5.35 1.78
N GLY A 88 2.84 -6.48 1.17
CA GLY A 88 1.94 -7.64 1.18
C GLY A 88 2.52 -8.80 0.38
N ILE A 89 1.93 -9.97 0.59
CA ILE A 89 2.32 -11.23 -0.08
C ILE A 89 1.10 -11.91 -0.70
N THR A 90 1.36 -12.79 -1.66
CA THR A 90 0.43 -13.83 -2.09
C THR A 90 1.00 -15.19 -1.72
N GLN A 91 0.13 -16.15 -1.45
CA GLN A 91 0.45 -17.57 -1.32
C GLN A 91 -0.73 -18.36 -1.86
N ASP A 92 -0.66 -18.63 -3.16
CA ASP A 92 -1.77 -19.11 -3.95
C ASP A 92 -1.89 -20.65 -3.84
N ASN A 93 -3.10 -21.13 -3.55
CA ASN A 93 -3.44 -22.54 -3.57
C ASN A 93 -4.96 -22.69 -3.73
N LEU A 94 -5.43 -23.78 -4.35
CA LEU A 94 -6.87 -24.07 -4.40
C LEU A 94 -7.42 -24.21 -2.99
N ALA A 95 -8.62 -23.72 -2.73
CA ALA A 95 -9.21 -23.70 -1.38
C ALA A 95 -9.21 -25.06 -0.69
N ILE A 96 -9.49 -26.14 -1.45
CA ILE A 96 -9.47 -27.51 -0.93
C ILE A 96 -8.07 -28.01 -0.53
N ARG A 97 -7.02 -27.38 -1.03
CA ARG A 97 -5.61 -27.75 -0.76
C ARG A 97 -4.89 -26.72 0.13
N MET A 98 -5.50 -25.57 0.34
CA MET A 98 -4.92 -24.48 1.13
C MET A 98 -4.82 -24.89 2.60
N SER A 99 -3.62 -24.91 3.14
CA SER A 99 -3.42 -25.21 4.56
C SER A 99 -3.83 -24.01 5.42
N ILE A 100 -4.07 -24.29 6.71
CA ILE A 100 -4.39 -23.22 7.67
C ILE A 100 -3.20 -22.27 7.88
N GLU A 101 -1.99 -22.77 7.73
CA GLU A 101 -0.76 -21.99 7.81
C GLU A 101 -0.63 -21.01 6.62
N GLU A 102 -0.92 -21.47 5.39
CA GLU A 102 -0.95 -20.63 4.20
C GLU A 102 -2.01 -19.53 4.33
N TRP A 103 -3.20 -19.89 4.83
CA TRP A 103 -4.25 -18.94 5.12
C TRP A 103 -3.81 -17.89 6.14
N LYS A 104 -3.40 -18.32 7.34
CA LYS A 104 -3.00 -17.44 8.44
C LYS A 104 -1.87 -16.51 8.01
N LYS A 105 -0.84 -17.03 7.34
CA LYS A 105 0.31 -16.25 6.91
C LYS A 105 -0.10 -15.05 6.04
N VAL A 106 -1.00 -15.26 5.08
CA VAL A 106 -1.47 -14.16 4.20
C VAL A 106 -2.34 -13.18 4.97
N ILE A 107 -3.24 -13.66 5.82
CA ILE A 107 -4.09 -12.80 6.67
C ILE A 107 -3.23 -11.97 7.62
N ASP A 108 -2.27 -12.58 8.30
CA ASP A 108 -1.45 -11.89 9.28
C ASP A 108 -0.55 -10.83 8.64
N ILE A 109 0.10 -11.18 7.51
CA ILE A 109 1.00 -10.24 6.83
C ILE A 109 0.24 -9.13 6.10
N ASN A 110 -0.89 -9.44 5.44
CA ASN A 110 -1.58 -8.42 4.64
C ASN A 110 -2.58 -7.60 5.47
N LEU A 111 -3.45 -8.26 6.25
CA LEU A 111 -4.56 -7.60 6.94
C LEU A 111 -4.18 -7.18 8.36
N THR A 112 -3.69 -8.11 9.18
CA THR A 112 -3.36 -7.84 10.58
C THR A 112 -2.26 -6.77 10.67
N SER A 113 -1.19 -6.88 9.87
CA SER A 113 -0.12 -5.87 9.91
C SER A 113 -0.59 -4.51 9.40
N THR A 114 -1.42 -4.46 8.34
CA THR A 114 -1.99 -3.20 7.85
C THR A 114 -2.87 -2.52 8.91
N PHE A 115 -3.65 -3.31 9.65
CA PHE A 115 -4.41 -2.78 10.80
C PHE A 115 -3.48 -2.20 11.87
N LEU A 116 -2.46 -2.92 12.28
CA LEU A 116 -1.52 -2.45 13.30
C LEU A 116 -0.73 -1.22 12.85
N MET A 117 -0.24 -1.20 11.61
CA MET A 117 0.41 -0.03 11.01
C MET A 117 -0.53 1.19 11.04
N SER A 118 -1.78 1.02 10.62
CA SER A 118 -2.79 2.09 10.62
C SER A 118 -3.09 2.56 12.04
N LYS A 119 -3.32 1.64 12.99
CA LYS A 119 -3.58 1.92 14.41
C LYS A 119 -2.48 2.78 15.03
N PHE A 120 -1.22 2.38 14.87
CA PHE A 120 -0.11 3.10 15.50
C PHE A 120 0.22 4.41 14.76
N ALA A 121 0.02 4.47 13.42
CA ALA A 121 0.10 5.72 12.67
C ALA A 121 -0.96 6.72 13.14
N ILE A 122 -2.23 6.31 13.30
CA ILE A 122 -3.30 7.13 13.84
C ILE A 122 -2.92 7.68 15.21
N LYS A 123 -2.37 6.86 16.11
CA LYS A 123 -1.90 7.29 17.45
C LYS A 123 -0.90 8.46 17.36
N LYS A 124 -0.04 8.49 16.33
CA LYS A 124 0.89 9.61 16.08
C LYS A 124 0.18 10.81 15.45
N MET A 125 -0.67 10.58 14.45
CA MET A 125 -1.41 11.63 13.73
C MET A 125 -2.41 12.38 14.61
N LEU A 126 -2.99 11.73 15.63
CA LEU A 126 -3.91 12.36 16.59
C LEU A 126 -3.27 13.54 17.33
N LYS A 127 -1.95 13.53 17.55
CA LYS A 127 -1.23 14.65 18.19
C LYS A 127 -1.29 15.91 17.32
N ASN A 128 -1.23 15.76 16.00
CA ASN A 128 -1.25 16.85 15.03
C ASN A 128 -2.67 17.15 14.52
N LYS A 129 -3.67 16.33 14.89
CA LYS A 129 -5.07 16.40 14.40
C LYS A 129 -5.14 16.47 12.87
N LYS A 130 -4.27 15.76 12.18
CA LYS A 130 -4.24 15.63 10.72
C LYS A 130 -3.41 14.41 10.33
N GLY A 131 -3.86 13.69 9.29
CA GLY A 131 -3.11 12.57 8.74
C GLY A 131 -3.78 11.94 7.53
N LYS A 132 -3.01 11.20 6.76
CA LYS A 132 -3.47 10.42 5.61
C LYS A 132 -3.00 8.98 5.73
N ILE A 133 -3.90 8.04 5.52
CA ILE A 133 -3.57 6.61 5.41
C ILE A 133 -4.03 6.14 4.04
N VAL A 134 -3.11 5.59 3.27
CA VAL A 134 -3.39 5.00 1.96
C VAL A 134 -3.04 3.53 1.99
N ASN A 135 -4.05 2.66 1.89
CA ASN A 135 -3.89 1.21 1.90
C ASN A 135 -3.94 0.66 0.48
N ILE A 136 -2.91 -0.09 0.08
CA ILE A 136 -2.89 -0.75 -1.23
C ILE A 136 -3.62 -2.09 -1.13
N THR A 137 -4.75 -2.17 -1.80
CA THR A 137 -5.60 -3.35 -1.89
C THR A 137 -5.35 -4.11 -3.20
N SER A 138 -6.36 -4.61 -3.86
CA SER A 138 -6.30 -5.23 -5.18
C SER A 138 -7.70 -5.35 -5.78
N VAL A 139 -7.79 -5.35 -7.10
CA VAL A 139 -9.03 -5.66 -7.83
C VAL A 139 -9.62 -6.99 -7.40
N VAL A 140 -8.78 -7.99 -7.09
CA VAL A 140 -9.26 -9.31 -6.66
C VAL A 140 -9.95 -9.29 -5.30
N GLY A 141 -9.75 -8.27 -4.48
CA GLY A 141 -10.53 -8.05 -3.26
C GLY A 141 -12.02 -7.78 -3.53
N HIS A 142 -12.37 -7.40 -4.76
CA HIS A 142 -13.75 -7.20 -5.21
C HIS A 142 -14.26 -8.35 -6.06
N THR A 143 -13.43 -8.89 -6.96
CA THR A 143 -13.84 -9.88 -7.97
C THR A 143 -13.62 -11.32 -7.54
N GLY A 144 -12.75 -11.57 -6.56
CA GLY A 144 -12.18 -12.90 -6.34
C GLY A 144 -11.15 -13.26 -7.41
N ASN A 145 -10.37 -14.32 -7.14
CA ASN A 145 -9.47 -14.94 -8.12
C ASN A 145 -9.23 -16.39 -7.73
N LEU A 146 -9.09 -17.25 -8.75
CA LEU A 146 -8.81 -18.67 -8.55
C LEU A 146 -7.52 -18.88 -7.75
N GLY A 147 -7.59 -19.73 -6.72
CA GLY A 147 -6.42 -20.05 -5.89
C GLY A 147 -6.02 -18.98 -4.89
N GLN A 148 -6.76 -17.88 -4.76
CA GLN A 148 -6.40 -16.73 -3.92
C GLN A 148 -7.43 -16.42 -2.81
N ALA A 149 -8.08 -17.44 -2.25
CA ALA A 149 -9.09 -17.23 -1.21
C ALA A 149 -8.54 -16.41 -0.01
N ASN A 150 -7.33 -16.71 0.46
CA ASN A 150 -6.64 -16.01 1.53
C ASN A 150 -6.29 -14.55 1.13
N TYR A 151 -5.70 -14.36 -0.04
CA TYR A 151 -5.31 -13.04 -0.54
C TYR A 151 -6.52 -12.14 -0.78
N THR A 152 -7.55 -12.68 -1.45
CA THR A 152 -8.82 -11.98 -1.68
C THR A 152 -9.47 -11.56 -0.37
N ALA A 153 -9.58 -12.48 0.61
CA ALA A 153 -10.12 -12.18 1.93
C ALA A 153 -9.31 -11.07 2.63
N SER A 154 -7.97 -11.12 2.56
CA SER A 154 -7.12 -10.09 3.15
C SER A 154 -7.35 -8.72 2.52
N LYS A 155 -7.45 -8.63 1.18
CA LYS A 155 -7.64 -7.36 0.46
C LYS A 155 -9.04 -6.79 0.63
N ALA A 156 -10.07 -7.64 0.64
CA ALA A 156 -11.44 -7.24 0.98
C ALA A 156 -11.54 -6.76 2.44
N GLY A 157 -10.88 -7.46 3.37
CA GLY A 157 -10.80 -7.07 4.78
C GLY A 157 -10.16 -5.70 4.98
N ILE A 158 -9.09 -5.36 4.23
CA ILE A 158 -8.47 -4.03 4.28
C ILE A 158 -9.47 -2.95 3.83
N ILE A 159 -10.26 -3.19 2.79
CA ILE A 159 -11.27 -2.24 2.30
C ILE A 159 -12.31 -1.96 3.40
N ALA A 160 -12.88 -3.03 3.99
CA ALA A 160 -13.89 -2.90 5.04
C ALA A 160 -13.34 -2.22 6.30
N MET A 161 -12.14 -2.62 6.75
CA MET A 161 -11.43 -2.03 7.88
C MET A 161 -11.16 -0.54 7.64
N SER A 162 -10.73 -0.15 6.43
CA SER A 162 -10.43 1.24 6.10
C SER A 162 -11.67 2.14 6.23
N LYS A 163 -12.86 1.65 5.85
CA LYS A 163 -14.13 2.38 6.03
C LYS A 163 -14.43 2.63 7.52
N SER A 164 -14.22 1.63 8.38
CA SER A 164 -14.41 1.77 9.83
C SER A 164 -13.47 2.82 10.41
N LEU A 165 -12.17 2.74 10.09
CA LEU A 165 -11.17 3.71 10.54
C LEU A 165 -11.49 5.13 10.01
N ALA A 166 -11.94 5.25 8.77
CA ALA A 166 -12.34 6.53 8.19
C ALA A 166 -13.47 7.19 8.99
N ILE A 167 -14.51 6.43 9.37
CA ILE A 167 -15.63 6.93 10.19
C ILE A 167 -15.15 7.34 11.58
N GLU A 168 -14.33 6.52 12.24
CA GLU A 168 -13.86 6.77 13.61
C GLU A 168 -13.01 8.05 13.71
N TYR A 169 -12.19 8.33 12.69
CA TYR A 169 -11.19 9.40 12.77
C TYR A 169 -11.44 10.60 11.86
N ALA A 170 -12.56 10.65 11.12
CA ALA A 170 -12.92 11.79 10.27
C ALA A 170 -12.91 13.13 11.00
N LYS A 171 -13.51 13.19 12.21
CA LYS A 171 -13.56 14.41 13.06
C LYS A 171 -12.17 14.84 13.56
N LYS A 172 -11.14 14.05 13.34
CA LYS A 172 -9.75 14.36 13.68
C LYS A 172 -8.92 14.74 12.45
N ASN A 173 -9.58 14.96 11.31
CA ASN A 173 -8.94 15.24 10.00
C ASN A 173 -7.92 14.14 9.61
N ILE A 174 -8.21 12.89 9.94
CA ILE A 174 -7.44 11.73 9.49
C ILE A 174 -8.27 11.03 8.43
N ASN A 175 -7.77 11.04 7.18
CA ASN A 175 -8.40 10.35 6.07
C ASN A 175 -7.78 8.96 5.90
N VAL A 176 -8.63 7.96 5.70
CA VAL A 176 -8.21 6.58 5.44
C VAL A 176 -8.86 6.13 4.14
N ASN A 177 -8.05 5.91 3.12
CA ASN A 177 -8.52 5.51 1.80
C ASN A 177 -7.74 4.31 1.27
N CYS A 178 -8.32 3.63 0.30
CA CYS A 178 -7.70 2.50 -0.38
C CYS A 178 -7.41 2.84 -1.84
N ILE A 179 -6.40 2.17 -2.40
CA ILE A 179 -6.20 2.05 -3.84
C ILE A 179 -6.37 0.58 -4.19
N SER A 180 -7.14 0.30 -5.23
CA SER A 180 -7.37 -1.03 -5.77
C SER A 180 -6.71 -1.17 -7.14
N PRO A 181 -5.42 -1.61 -7.19
CA PRO A 181 -4.74 -1.88 -8.45
C PRO A 181 -5.38 -3.04 -9.21
N GLY A 182 -5.34 -2.96 -10.54
CA GLY A 182 -5.48 -4.12 -11.41
C GLY A 182 -4.17 -4.90 -11.54
N PHE A 183 -3.93 -5.51 -12.70
CA PHE A 183 -2.65 -6.14 -13.01
C PHE A 183 -1.62 -5.08 -13.41
N ILE A 184 -0.55 -4.98 -12.62
CA ILE A 184 0.51 -3.98 -12.76
C ILE A 184 1.81 -4.66 -13.15
N LYS A 185 2.56 -4.10 -14.10
CA LYS A 185 3.89 -4.60 -14.48
C LYS A 185 4.86 -4.50 -13.31
N THR A 186 5.28 -5.64 -12.82
CA THR A 186 6.24 -5.77 -11.70
C THR A 186 7.00 -7.07 -11.86
N ALA A 187 8.08 -7.25 -11.13
CA ALA A 187 8.82 -8.52 -11.11
C ALA A 187 7.95 -9.75 -10.75
N MET A 188 6.76 -9.53 -10.19
CA MET A 188 5.79 -10.60 -9.92
C MET A 188 5.02 -10.98 -11.19
N THR A 189 4.57 -10.00 -11.96
CA THR A 189 3.84 -10.22 -13.21
C THR A 189 4.74 -10.59 -14.38
N ASP A 190 6.04 -10.23 -14.31
CA ASP A 190 7.03 -10.61 -15.32
C ASP A 190 7.26 -12.14 -15.39
N LYS A 191 6.98 -12.83 -14.28
CA LYS A 191 7.08 -14.30 -14.19
C LYS A 191 5.89 -15.04 -14.81
N ILE A 192 4.84 -14.34 -15.20
CA ILE A 192 3.65 -14.92 -15.82
C ILE A 192 3.99 -15.26 -17.28
N ASP A 193 3.65 -16.48 -17.71
CA ASP A 193 3.80 -16.91 -19.11
C ASP A 193 3.09 -15.94 -20.07
N GLU A 194 3.68 -15.67 -21.24
CA GLU A 194 3.14 -14.68 -22.19
C GLU A 194 1.71 -15.01 -22.63
N LYS A 195 1.36 -16.28 -22.84
CA LYS A 195 -0.02 -16.68 -23.18
C LYS A 195 -1.01 -16.30 -22.09
N PHE A 196 -0.61 -16.44 -20.81
CA PHE A 196 -1.46 -16.02 -19.71
C PHE A 196 -1.53 -14.49 -19.59
N LYS A 197 -0.45 -13.77 -19.92
CA LYS A 197 -0.46 -12.30 -19.99
C LYS A 197 -1.45 -11.81 -21.04
N GLU A 198 -1.47 -12.41 -22.24
CA GLU A 198 -2.44 -12.07 -23.28
C GLU A 198 -3.88 -12.28 -22.81
N VAL A 199 -4.17 -13.39 -22.12
CA VAL A 199 -5.49 -13.66 -21.54
C VAL A 199 -5.87 -12.63 -20.47
N ILE A 200 -4.90 -12.21 -19.65
CA ILE A 200 -5.13 -11.16 -18.65
C ILE A 200 -5.42 -9.84 -19.36
N ILE A 201 -4.60 -9.44 -20.33
CA ILE A 201 -4.75 -8.19 -21.07
C ILE A 201 -6.08 -8.14 -21.81
N SER A 202 -6.54 -9.27 -22.39
CA SER A 202 -7.85 -9.32 -23.08
C SER A 202 -9.04 -9.07 -22.16
N LYS A 203 -8.87 -9.25 -20.85
CA LYS A 203 -9.90 -8.97 -19.84
C LYS A 203 -9.84 -7.53 -19.29
N ILE A 204 -8.83 -6.76 -19.67
CA ILE A 204 -8.67 -5.37 -19.25
C ILE A 204 -9.26 -4.46 -20.32
N PRO A 205 -10.32 -3.68 -20.06
CA PRO A 205 -10.91 -2.79 -21.07
C PRO A 205 -9.90 -1.82 -21.70
N SER A 206 -8.93 -1.32 -20.96
CA SER A 206 -7.86 -0.46 -21.49
C SER A 206 -6.79 -1.22 -22.29
N ALA A 207 -6.92 -2.54 -22.47
CA ALA A 207 -6.08 -3.41 -23.28
C ALA A 207 -4.56 -3.33 -22.96
N ARG A 208 -4.20 -3.03 -21.72
CA ARG A 208 -2.81 -3.02 -21.23
C ARG A 208 -2.72 -3.36 -19.76
N LEU A 209 -1.58 -3.86 -19.33
CA LEU A 209 -1.23 -3.86 -17.91
C LEU A 209 -1.02 -2.41 -17.43
N GLY A 210 -1.31 -2.15 -16.18
CA GLY A 210 -0.95 -0.88 -15.55
C GLY A 210 0.55 -0.80 -15.30
N GLU A 211 1.08 0.41 -15.26
CA GLU A 211 2.46 0.67 -14.83
C GLU A 211 2.48 0.97 -13.31
N PRO A 212 3.57 0.70 -12.60
CA PRO A 212 3.71 1.10 -11.19
C PRO A 212 3.45 2.58 -10.97
N GLU A 213 3.75 3.42 -11.96
CA GLU A 213 3.51 4.84 -11.93
C GLU A 213 2.01 5.20 -11.93
N ASP A 214 1.14 4.42 -12.59
CA ASP A 214 -0.30 4.62 -12.56
C ASP A 214 -0.81 4.57 -11.09
N ILE A 215 -0.26 3.63 -10.31
CA ILE A 215 -0.59 3.50 -8.88
C ILE A 215 0.03 4.62 -8.05
N ALA A 216 1.30 4.95 -8.31
CA ALA A 216 2.01 5.99 -7.57
C ALA A 216 1.34 7.36 -7.72
N ASN A 217 0.83 7.71 -8.91
CA ASN A 217 0.10 8.95 -9.15
C ASN A 217 -1.20 9.01 -8.32
N ALA A 218 -1.94 7.90 -8.23
CA ALA A 218 -3.15 7.80 -7.41
C ALA A 218 -2.84 7.91 -5.91
N VAL A 219 -1.73 7.29 -5.44
CA VAL A 219 -1.25 7.42 -4.06
C VAL A 219 -0.88 8.87 -3.76
N LEU A 220 -0.16 9.54 -4.67
CA LEU A 220 0.21 10.94 -4.52
C LEU A 220 -1.02 11.84 -4.35
N PHE A 221 -2.05 11.63 -5.17
CA PHE A 221 -3.32 12.34 -5.06
C PHE A 221 -3.99 12.12 -3.68
N LEU A 222 -4.14 10.87 -3.24
CA LEU A 222 -4.78 10.55 -1.96
C LEU A 222 -3.96 11.02 -0.74
N ALA A 223 -2.65 11.18 -0.87
CA ALA A 223 -1.79 11.72 0.18
C ALA A 223 -1.80 13.26 0.24
N SER A 224 -2.26 13.93 -0.81
CA SER A 224 -2.26 15.39 -0.94
C SER A 224 -3.50 16.05 -0.34
N SER A 225 -3.49 17.39 -0.23
CA SER A 225 -4.65 18.19 0.19
C SER A 225 -5.82 18.14 -0.80
N GLN A 226 -5.57 17.78 -2.06
CA GLN A 226 -6.61 17.66 -3.08
C GLN A 226 -7.66 16.59 -2.75
N SER A 227 -7.32 15.65 -1.86
CA SER A 227 -8.20 14.58 -1.38
C SER A 227 -8.71 14.80 0.05
N ASP A 228 -8.67 16.02 0.59
CA ASP A 228 -9.05 16.26 2.00
C ASP A 228 -10.53 15.93 2.29
N TYR A 229 -11.41 15.97 1.26
CA TYR A 229 -12.82 15.59 1.40
C TYR A 229 -13.12 14.15 0.96
N ILE A 230 -12.09 13.36 0.61
CA ILE A 230 -12.22 11.94 0.26
C ILE A 230 -11.83 11.12 1.49
N ASN A 231 -12.76 10.29 1.98
CA ASN A 231 -12.53 9.48 3.17
C ASN A 231 -13.36 8.18 3.13
N GLY A 232 -12.72 7.05 3.41
CA GLY A 232 -13.35 5.73 3.34
C GLY A 232 -13.50 5.19 1.92
N GLU A 233 -12.91 5.85 0.92
CA GLU A 233 -13.04 5.51 -0.49
C GLU A 233 -12.01 4.47 -0.94
N THR A 234 -12.39 3.69 -1.94
CA THR A 234 -11.47 2.80 -2.66
C THR A 234 -11.32 3.27 -4.10
N LEU A 235 -10.22 3.93 -4.42
CA LEU A 235 -9.93 4.39 -5.77
C LEU A 235 -9.45 3.22 -6.64
N HIS A 236 -10.23 2.89 -7.66
CA HIS A 236 -9.93 1.81 -8.59
C HIS A 236 -8.96 2.27 -9.68
N VAL A 237 -7.77 1.64 -9.74
CA VAL A 237 -6.72 1.93 -10.73
C VAL A 237 -6.38 0.62 -11.44
N ASN A 238 -7.29 0.18 -12.32
CA ASN A 238 -7.30 -1.20 -12.84
C ASN A 238 -7.63 -1.31 -14.35
N GLY A 239 -7.61 -0.19 -15.08
CA GLY A 239 -7.88 -0.18 -16.52
C GLY A 239 -9.32 -0.60 -16.89
N GLY A 240 -10.27 -0.47 -15.94
CA GLY A 240 -11.67 -0.83 -16.14
C GLY A 240 -12.00 -2.30 -15.84
N MET A 241 -11.07 -3.09 -15.28
CA MET A 241 -11.32 -4.50 -14.90
C MET A 241 -12.45 -4.65 -13.88
N TYR A 242 -12.62 -3.66 -13.04
CA TYR A 242 -13.69 -3.55 -12.08
C TYR A 242 -14.18 -2.11 -12.01
N MET A 243 -15.49 -1.93 -12.11
CA MET A 243 -16.19 -0.66 -11.99
C MET A 243 -17.19 -0.82 -10.85
N ALA A 244 -17.10 0.03 -9.80
CA ALA A 244 -18.00 0.03 -8.65
C ALA A 244 -19.24 0.87 -8.93
#